data_b873595eba7d8ff858abe4dd4c7cbb78
#
_entry.id   b873595eba7d8ff858abe4dd4c7cbb78
#
_cell.length_a   1.000
_cell.length_b   1.000
_cell.length_c   1.000
_cell.angle_alpha   90.00
_cell.angle_beta   90.00
_cell.angle_gamma   90.00
#
_symmetry.space_group_name_H-M   'P 1'
#
loop_
_entity.id
_entity.type
_entity.pdbx_description
1 polymer ?
#
loop_
_entity_poly.entity_id
_entity_poly.type
_entity_poly.pdbx_seq_one_letter_code
_entity_poly.pdbx_strand_id
1 'polypeptide(L)'
;MPVYRSRTTTHGRNMAGARALWRATGMKEEDFEKPIIAIANSFTQFVPGHVHLKDLGQLVAREIEKAGGVAKEFNTIAVDDGIAMGHSGMLYSLPSREIIADSVEYMVNAHCADAMVCISNCDKITPGMLMAALRLNIPTIFVSGGPMEAGKIKLHGKNMSLDLVDAMVAAVDFYASDEDVMTYEQSACPTCGSCSGMFTANSMNCLTEVLGLSLPGNGSLLATHGDRKDLFLESGRIIVDLAKRYYEQDDHKVLPRSIASFDAFENAMSLDIAMGGSTNTVLHLLAAAHEAGVDFSMADIDRLSLKVPHLCKVSPATPEYHMEDLHRAGGVMAILGELNQARLINQKAYTVHSQTLGDAIEQWDIARTQDETIQSRYLAAPGGIATQVAFSQSNRWRNLDLDREKGCIRDAAHAYSQDGGLAILYGNLAKEGCVVKTAGVDPSILIFSGPARVFESQEDAVDAILSDSIHSGEIVIIRYEGPKGGPGMQEMLYPTSYLKAKGLGMACALITDGRFSGGTSGLSIGHVSPEAAEGGLIGLVEEGDVIEINIPHRRIHLAVDEQILAQRRMAIEQKGIQAWQPQNRNRPISSALQAYAALTTSAAKGAVRDITQLKK
;
A
#
# COMPACT_ATOMS: atom_id res chain seq x y z
N MET A 1 33.23 13.73 -5.72
CA MET A 1 31.98 14.48 -5.52
C MET A 1 31.22 14.50 -6.83
N PRO A 2 29.99 14.03 -6.87
CA PRO A 2 29.15 14.10 -8.07
C PRO A 2 28.82 15.57 -8.39
N VAL A 3 28.57 15.83 -9.66
CA VAL A 3 28.17 17.18 -10.13
C VAL A 3 26.65 17.23 -10.11
N TYR A 4 26.07 18.37 -9.76
CA TYR A 4 24.62 18.59 -9.88
C TYR A 4 24.14 18.23 -11.30
N ARG A 5 23.10 17.41 -11.42
CA ARG A 5 22.51 16.99 -12.71
C ARG A 5 21.99 18.18 -13.50
N SER A 6 21.41 19.15 -12.78
CA SER A 6 20.86 20.39 -13.34
C SER A 6 21.88 21.20 -14.12
N ARG A 7 23.19 21.07 -13.86
CA ARG A 7 24.26 21.74 -14.63
C ARG A 7 24.22 21.38 -16.12
N THR A 8 23.65 20.23 -16.47
CA THR A 8 23.41 19.85 -17.87
C THR A 8 22.56 20.90 -18.61
N THR A 9 21.62 21.55 -17.95
CA THR A 9 20.69 22.52 -18.55
C THR A 9 20.96 23.95 -18.10
N THR A 10 21.72 24.17 -17.03
CA THR A 10 21.98 25.49 -16.44
C THR A 10 23.33 26.05 -16.81
N HIS A 11 24.30 25.22 -17.26
CA HIS A 11 25.67 25.63 -17.51
C HIS A 11 26.07 25.45 -18.99
N GLY A 12 27.13 26.19 -19.39
CA GLY A 12 27.70 26.12 -20.73
C GLY A 12 27.00 27.05 -21.76
N ARG A 13 27.78 27.56 -22.71
CA ARG A 13 27.28 28.51 -23.74
C ARG A 13 26.20 27.86 -24.63
N ASN A 14 26.34 26.59 -24.93
CA ASN A 14 25.41 25.79 -25.73
C ASN A 14 24.02 25.64 -25.09
N MET A 15 23.93 25.82 -23.76
CA MET A 15 22.66 25.72 -23.01
C MET A 15 21.95 27.06 -22.80
N ALA A 16 22.32 28.10 -23.60
CA ALA A 16 21.66 29.39 -23.53
C ALA A 16 20.15 29.31 -23.81
N GLY A 17 19.72 28.45 -24.73
CA GLY A 17 18.30 28.19 -25.00
C GLY A 17 17.57 27.59 -23.79
N ALA A 18 18.15 26.59 -23.13
CA ALA A 18 17.58 25.97 -21.92
C ALA A 18 17.47 27.03 -20.79
N ARG A 19 18.51 27.83 -20.57
CA ARG A 19 18.46 28.91 -19.55
C ARG A 19 17.41 29.97 -19.88
N ALA A 20 17.20 30.30 -21.17
CA ALA A 20 16.14 31.21 -21.54
C ALA A 20 14.76 30.67 -21.15
N LEU A 21 14.51 29.39 -21.35
CA LEU A 21 13.27 28.72 -20.93
C LEU A 21 13.16 28.67 -19.40
N TRP A 22 14.24 28.33 -18.69
CA TRP A 22 14.25 28.37 -17.21
C TRP A 22 13.93 29.78 -16.67
N ARG A 23 14.44 30.83 -17.29
CA ARG A 23 14.07 32.22 -16.94
C ARG A 23 12.59 32.50 -17.19
N ALA A 24 12.01 31.97 -18.27
CA ALA A 24 10.57 32.07 -18.52
C ALA A 24 9.72 31.36 -17.49
N THR A 25 10.27 30.36 -16.74
CA THR A 25 9.64 29.75 -15.58
C THR A 25 9.92 30.46 -14.25
N GLY A 26 10.54 31.65 -14.29
CA GLY A 26 10.79 32.50 -13.12
C GLY A 26 12.17 32.34 -12.46
N MET A 27 13.08 31.50 -12.99
CA MET A 27 14.45 31.41 -12.47
C MET A 27 15.25 32.67 -12.76
N LYS A 28 16.04 33.10 -11.77
CA LYS A 28 16.94 34.24 -11.83
C LYS A 28 18.38 33.78 -12.02
N GLU A 29 19.31 34.74 -12.19
CA GLU A 29 20.73 34.44 -12.37
C GLU A 29 21.32 33.65 -11.21
N GLU A 30 21.02 34.05 -10.00
CA GLU A 30 21.50 33.43 -8.77
C GLU A 30 20.94 32.01 -8.54
N ASP A 31 19.92 31.56 -9.27
CA ASP A 31 19.29 30.25 -9.13
C ASP A 31 20.04 29.18 -9.95
N PHE A 32 20.83 29.55 -10.95
CA PHE A 32 21.52 28.59 -11.80
C PHE A 32 22.66 27.83 -11.09
N GLU A 33 23.10 28.32 -9.93
CA GLU A 33 24.11 27.65 -9.10
C GLU A 33 23.51 26.78 -7.99
N LYS A 34 22.19 26.83 -7.79
CA LYS A 34 21.48 26.07 -6.74
C LYS A 34 21.00 24.73 -7.25
N PRO A 35 20.80 23.72 -6.39
CA PRO A 35 20.15 22.47 -6.78
C PRO A 35 18.70 22.70 -7.20
N ILE A 36 18.29 22.07 -8.29
CA ILE A 36 16.89 22.04 -8.73
C ILE A 36 16.20 20.84 -8.08
N ILE A 37 15.22 21.12 -7.22
CA ILE A 37 14.45 20.12 -6.49
C ILE A 37 13.09 19.93 -7.16
N ALA A 38 12.82 18.75 -7.67
CA ALA A 38 11.52 18.39 -8.20
C ALA A 38 10.52 18.13 -7.06
N ILE A 39 9.30 18.62 -7.18
CA ILE A 39 8.19 18.28 -6.31
C ILE A 39 7.19 17.49 -7.15
N ALA A 40 7.18 16.16 -6.97
CA ALA A 40 6.19 15.27 -7.58
C ALA A 40 4.93 15.27 -6.71
N ASN A 41 3.91 16.01 -7.13
CA ASN A 41 2.62 16.08 -6.43
C ASN A 41 1.58 15.20 -7.14
N SER A 42 0.66 14.60 -6.39
CA SER A 42 -0.41 13.76 -6.91
C SER A 42 -1.81 14.34 -6.67
N PHE A 43 -1.92 15.67 -6.58
CA PHE A 43 -3.21 16.33 -6.45
C PHE A 43 -4.18 15.92 -7.55
N THR A 44 -5.41 15.61 -7.15
CA THR A 44 -6.56 15.44 -8.04
C THR A 44 -7.86 15.67 -7.26
N GLN A 45 -8.93 16.01 -7.95
CA GLN A 45 -10.27 16.13 -7.37
C GLN A 45 -11.04 14.80 -7.33
N PHE A 46 -10.50 13.73 -7.95
CA PHE A 46 -11.14 12.41 -8.00
C PHE A 46 -10.87 11.54 -6.77
N VAL A 47 -9.91 11.90 -5.91
CA VAL A 47 -9.43 11.04 -4.83
C VAL A 47 -9.54 11.78 -3.49
N PRO A 48 -10.35 11.31 -2.51
CA PRO A 48 -10.49 11.96 -1.21
C PRO A 48 -9.15 12.18 -0.49
N GLY A 49 -8.22 11.24 -0.65
CA GLY A 49 -6.87 11.33 -0.12
C GLY A 49 -5.99 12.41 -0.78
N HIS A 50 -6.41 13.01 -1.90
CA HIS A 50 -5.60 13.90 -2.71
C HIS A 50 -6.21 15.29 -2.95
N VAL A 51 -7.50 15.50 -2.67
CA VAL A 51 -8.20 16.77 -2.90
C VAL A 51 -7.56 17.96 -2.20
N HIS A 52 -6.92 17.73 -1.05
CA HIS A 52 -6.27 18.74 -0.23
C HIS A 52 -4.80 18.99 -0.59
N LEU A 53 -4.20 18.22 -1.52
CA LEU A 53 -2.77 18.32 -1.86
C LEU A 53 -2.45 19.50 -2.77
N LYS A 54 -3.46 20.18 -3.35
CA LYS A 54 -3.31 21.20 -4.38
C LYS A 54 -2.25 22.25 -4.06
N ASP A 55 -2.30 22.82 -2.86
CA ASP A 55 -1.43 23.93 -2.47
C ASP A 55 -0.25 23.48 -1.58
N LEU A 56 -0.17 22.18 -1.27
CA LEU A 56 0.88 21.65 -0.39
C LEU A 56 2.23 21.59 -1.08
N GLY A 57 2.27 21.39 -2.40
CA GLY A 57 3.49 21.51 -3.18
C GLY A 57 4.11 22.90 -3.08
N GLN A 58 3.30 23.95 -3.13
CA GLN A 58 3.75 25.33 -2.96
C GLN A 58 4.19 25.65 -1.53
N LEU A 59 3.65 24.95 -0.53
CA LEU A 59 4.12 25.04 0.85
C LEU A 59 5.55 24.50 0.97
N VAL A 60 5.80 23.33 0.39
CA VAL A 60 7.14 22.70 0.33
C VAL A 60 8.10 23.57 -0.50
N ALA A 61 7.66 24.09 -1.64
CA ALA A 61 8.47 24.92 -2.52
C ALA A 61 9.08 26.12 -1.79
N ARG A 62 8.26 26.82 -0.99
CA ARG A 62 8.74 27.98 -0.21
C ARG A 62 9.83 27.59 0.81
N GLU A 63 9.76 26.42 1.40
CA GLU A 63 10.81 25.95 2.33
C GLU A 63 12.08 25.51 1.60
N ILE A 64 11.95 24.88 0.43
CA ILE A 64 13.10 24.58 -0.44
C ILE A 64 13.83 25.85 -0.83
N GLU A 65 13.11 26.89 -1.26
CA GLU A 65 13.68 28.19 -1.64
C GLU A 65 14.39 28.87 -0.47
N LYS A 66 13.78 28.87 0.72
CA LYS A 66 14.41 29.39 1.96
C LYS A 66 15.68 28.63 2.35
N ALA A 67 15.72 27.31 2.10
CA ALA A 67 16.89 26.47 2.36
C ALA A 67 17.99 26.60 1.30
N GLY A 68 17.72 27.34 0.22
CA GLY A 68 18.70 27.64 -0.84
C GLY A 68 18.64 26.66 -2.04
N GLY A 69 17.53 25.98 -2.25
CA GLY A 69 17.24 25.21 -3.47
C GLY A 69 16.35 26.00 -4.44
N VAL A 70 16.11 25.42 -5.63
CA VAL A 70 15.12 25.88 -6.61
C VAL A 70 14.04 24.83 -6.72
N ALA A 71 12.81 25.17 -6.33
CA ALA A 71 11.68 24.24 -6.40
C ALA A 71 11.02 24.26 -7.78
N LYS A 72 10.71 23.07 -8.32
CA LYS A 72 9.92 22.90 -9.55
C LYS A 72 8.87 21.80 -9.32
N GLU A 73 7.60 22.20 -9.26
CA GLU A 73 6.48 21.29 -9.03
C GLU A 73 5.89 20.79 -10.36
N PHE A 74 5.51 19.52 -10.36
CA PHE A 74 4.68 18.91 -11.41
C PHE A 74 3.72 17.90 -10.79
N ASN A 75 2.65 17.54 -11.52
CA ASN A 75 1.68 16.56 -11.07
C ASN A 75 1.79 15.24 -11.83
N THR A 76 1.59 14.13 -11.11
CA THR A 76 1.27 12.84 -11.71
C THR A 76 -0.20 12.50 -11.49
N ILE A 77 -0.68 11.41 -12.13
CA ILE A 77 -2.06 10.93 -11.96
C ILE A 77 -2.25 10.27 -10.60
N ALA A 78 -3.50 10.19 -10.15
CA ALA A 78 -3.93 9.35 -9.05
C ALA A 78 -5.28 8.71 -9.38
N VAL A 79 -5.40 7.40 -9.18
CA VAL A 79 -6.63 6.63 -9.32
C VAL A 79 -7.12 6.28 -7.92
N ASP A 80 -8.42 6.44 -7.67
CA ASP A 80 -9.04 6.05 -6.40
C ASP A 80 -9.51 4.60 -6.45
N ASP A 81 -8.91 3.76 -5.61
CA ASP A 81 -9.27 2.34 -5.54
C ASP A 81 -10.68 2.14 -4.96
N GLY A 82 -11.10 2.96 -4.00
CA GLY A 82 -12.42 2.88 -3.39
C GLY A 82 -13.55 3.18 -4.37
N ILE A 83 -13.43 4.28 -5.13
CA ILE A 83 -14.41 4.65 -6.17
C ILE A 83 -14.39 3.66 -7.35
N ALA A 84 -13.22 3.10 -7.67
CA ALA A 84 -13.07 2.10 -8.74
C ALA A 84 -13.49 0.68 -8.32
N MET A 85 -13.74 0.44 -7.03
CA MET A 85 -14.05 -0.87 -6.48
C MET A 85 -15.37 -1.43 -7.03
N GLY A 86 -15.37 -2.72 -7.39
CA GLY A 86 -16.59 -3.42 -7.80
C GLY A 86 -17.02 -3.21 -9.25
N HIS A 87 -16.23 -2.52 -10.07
CA HIS A 87 -16.49 -2.38 -11.51
C HIS A 87 -15.18 -2.33 -12.32
N SER A 88 -15.28 -2.30 -13.66
CA SER A 88 -14.14 -2.36 -14.58
C SER A 88 -13.11 -1.24 -14.41
N GLY A 89 -13.43 -0.15 -13.73
CA GLY A 89 -12.47 0.90 -13.34
C GLY A 89 -11.32 0.38 -12.50
N MET A 90 -11.56 -0.67 -11.70
CA MET A 90 -10.54 -1.26 -10.82
C MET A 90 -9.37 -1.91 -11.58
N LEU A 91 -9.57 -2.28 -12.84
CA LEU A 91 -8.50 -2.80 -13.71
C LEU A 91 -7.38 -1.78 -13.95
N TYR A 92 -7.68 -0.48 -13.84
CA TYR A 92 -6.71 0.61 -14.04
C TYR A 92 -5.90 0.95 -12.78
N SER A 93 -6.33 0.47 -11.60
CA SER A 93 -5.69 0.80 -10.33
C SER A 93 -4.21 0.34 -10.30
N LEU A 94 -3.92 -0.95 -10.32
CA LEU A 94 -2.54 -1.44 -10.25
C LEU A 94 -1.66 -0.99 -11.43
N PRO A 95 -2.13 -1.00 -12.68
CA PRO A 95 -1.36 -0.46 -13.81
C PRO A 95 -1.00 1.02 -13.67
N SER A 96 -1.81 1.84 -12.97
CA SER A 96 -1.49 3.23 -12.70
C SER A 96 -0.19 3.42 -11.91
N ARG A 97 0.20 2.45 -11.05
CA ARG A 97 1.47 2.44 -10.32
C ARG A 97 2.66 2.56 -11.28
N GLU A 98 2.64 1.82 -12.38
CA GLU A 98 3.69 1.84 -13.41
C GLU A 98 3.72 3.17 -14.16
N ILE A 99 2.54 3.71 -14.51
CA ILE A 99 2.42 5.01 -15.19
C ILE A 99 2.88 6.15 -14.29
N ILE A 100 2.57 6.10 -13.00
CA ILE A 100 3.07 7.07 -12.02
C ILE A 100 4.59 7.03 -11.96
N ALA A 101 5.18 5.83 -11.83
CA ALA A 101 6.62 5.66 -11.82
C ALA A 101 7.28 6.24 -13.08
N ASP A 102 6.75 5.92 -14.25
CA ASP A 102 7.23 6.44 -15.53
C ASP A 102 7.10 7.96 -15.61
N SER A 103 5.94 8.52 -15.26
CA SER A 103 5.70 9.96 -15.38
C SER A 103 6.68 10.77 -14.53
N VAL A 104 6.97 10.30 -13.32
CA VAL A 104 7.95 10.92 -12.42
C VAL A 104 9.37 10.78 -12.99
N GLU A 105 9.74 9.59 -13.46
CA GLU A 105 11.04 9.34 -14.10
C GLU A 105 11.26 10.22 -15.33
N TYR A 106 10.26 10.34 -16.21
CA TYR A 106 10.31 11.22 -17.38
C TYR A 106 10.56 12.68 -17.01
N MET A 107 9.78 13.22 -16.08
CA MET A 107 9.90 14.61 -15.66
C MET A 107 11.27 14.92 -15.05
N VAL A 108 11.73 14.08 -14.14
CA VAL A 108 12.99 14.27 -13.43
C VAL A 108 14.19 14.11 -14.36
N ASN A 109 14.19 13.09 -15.22
CA ASN A 109 15.30 12.85 -16.15
C ASN A 109 15.37 13.89 -17.27
N ALA A 110 14.23 14.22 -17.89
CA ALA A 110 14.19 15.20 -18.99
C ALA A 110 14.64 16.61 -18.54
N HIS A 111 14.35 16.99 -17.30
CA HIS A 111 14.69 18.30 -16.75
C HIS A 111 15.94 18.28 -15.85
N CYS A 112 16.57 17.12 -15.69
CA CYS A 112 17.79 16.94 -14.91
C CYS A 112 17.69 17.47 -13.47
N ALA A 113 16.57 17.21 -12.76
CA ALA A 113 16.45 17.63 -11.37
C ALA A 113 17.46 16.87 -10.48
N ASP A 114 17.95 17.53 -9.43
CA ASP A 114 19.00 17.03 -8.55
C ASP A 114 18.49 16.20 -7.40
N ALA A 115 17.30 16.51 -6.90
CA ALA A 115 16.64 15.80 -5.81
C ALA A 115 15.12 15.90 -5.96
N MET A 116 14.37 15.17 -5.15
CA MET A 116 12.92 15.07 -5.30
C MET A 116 12.19 15.01 -3.95
N VAL A 117 11.06 15.73 -3.86
CA VAL A 117 10.03 15.52 -2.83
C VAL A 117 8.84 14.82 -3.47
N CYS A 118 8.39 13.72 -2.87
CA CYS A 118 7.20 12.99 -3.29
C CYS A 118 6.03 13.33 -2.36
N ILE A 119 4.97 13.95 -2.90
CA ILE A 119 3.73 14.22 -2.18
C ILE A 119 2.68 13.22 -2.68
N SER A 120 2.46 12.18 -1.90
CA SER A 120 1.56 11.06 -2.21
C SER A 120 0.58 10.82 -1.07
N ASN A 121 -0.41 9.94 -1.25
CA ASN A 121 -1.23 9.51 -0.13
C ASN A 121 -1.92 8.15 -0.34
N CYS A 122 -2.47 7.85 -1.51
CA CYS A 122 -3.28 6.65 -1.75
C CYS A 122 -2.51 5.48 -2.35
N ASP A 123 -3.21 4.38 -2.50
CA ASP A 123 -2.80 2.99 -2.66
C ASP A 123 -1.68 2.74 -3.68
N LYS A 124 -1.81 3.26 -4.89
CA LYS A 124 -0.87 3.00 -5.99
C LYS A 124 0.10 4.14 -6.22
N ILE A 125 -0.22 5.30 -5.66
CA ILE A 125 0.56 6.53 -5.86
C ILE A 125 1.84 6.47 -5.05
N THR A 126 1.75 6.16 -3.75
CA THR A 126 2.92 6.02 -2.89
C THR A 126 3.90 4.96 -3.43
N PRO A 127 3.48 3.72 -3.77
CA PRO A 127 4.42 2.74 -4.34
C PRO A 127 4.90 3.13 -5.75
N GLY A 128 4.09 3.79 -6.59
CA GLY A 128 4.53 4.27 -7.90
C GLY A 128 5.64 5.31 -7.79
N MET A 129 5.50 6.28 -6.90
CA MET A 129 6.55 7.25 -6.61
C MET A 129 7.79 6.61 -5.96
N LEU A 130 7.60 5.57 -5.11
CA LEU A 130 8.71 4.82 -4.52
C LEU A 130 9.53 4.09 -5.59
N MET A 131 8.86 3.43 -6.55
CA MET A 131 9.53 2.83 -7.70
C MET A 131 10.33 3.87 -8.49
N ALA A 132 9.77 5.05 -8.78
CA ALA A 132 10.48 6.14 -9.46
C ALA A 132 11.70 6.62 -8.66
N ALA A 133 11.58 6.82 -7.35
CA ALA A 133 12.68 7.23 -6.48
C ALA A 133 13.84 6.22 -6.52
N LEU A 134 13.52 4.92 -6.52
CA LEU A 134 14.51 3.84 -6.58
C LEU A 134 15.14 3.71 -7.98
N ARG A 135 14.39 3.93 -9.07
CA ARG A 135 14.93 3.99 -10.44
C ARG A 135 15.91 5.14 -10.60
N LEU A 136 15.50 6.34 -10.20
CA LEU A 136 16.26 7.57 -10.33
C LEU A 136 17.49 7.61 -9.44
N ASN A 137 17.38 7.06 -8.23
CA ASN A 137 18.43 7.02 -7.20
C ASN A 137 19.11 8.38 -6.96
N ILE A 138 18.31 9.44 -6.87
CA ILE A 138 18.71 10.78 -6.44
C ILE A 138 18.15 11.05 -5.03
N PRO A 139 18.71 11.97 -4.23
CA PRO A 139 18.17 12.29 -2.92
C PRO A 139 16.68 12.54 -2.99
N THR A 140 15.90 11.82 -2.16
CA THR A 140 14.43 11.85 -2.21
C THR A 140 13.86 11.74 -0.81
N ILE A 141 12.78 12.50 -0.54
CA ILE A 141 11.98 12.41 0.67
C ILE A 141 10.49 12.31 0.33
N PHE A 142 9.75 11.53 1.11
CA PHE A 142 8.30 11.39 1.00
C PHE A 142 7.60 12.19 2.10
N VAL A 143 6.49 12.80 1.73
CA VAL A 143 5.52 13.37 2.68
C VAL A 143 4.11 13.05 2.20
N SER A 144 3.36 12.30 3.00
CA SER A 144 2.00 11.90 2.63
C SER A 144 0.95 12.94 3.03
N GLY A 145 -0.19 12.91 2.33
CA GLY A 145 -1.35 13.74 2.68
C GLY A 145 -1.97 13.41 4.05
N GLY A 146 -1.75 12.19 4.55
CA GLY A 146 -2.23 11.70 5.85
C GLY A 146 -3.56 10.98 5.79
N PRO A 147 -3.89 10.19 6.82
CA PRO A 147 -5.17 9.50 6.96
C PRO A 147 -6.31 10.48 7.29
N MET A 148 -7.54 10.13 6.87
CA MET A 148 -8.76 10.81 7.29
C MET A 148 -9.14 10.42 8.72
N GLU A 149 -10.00 11.21 9.34
CA GLU A 149 -10.66 10.88 10.60
C GLU A 149 -11.66 9.72 10.42
N ALA A 150 -11.85 8.89 11.43
CA ALA A 150 -12.90 7.88 11.44
C ALA A 150 -14.29 8.53 11.45
N GLY A 151 -15.23 7.96 10.71
CA GLY A 151 -16.63 8.35 10.77
C GLY A 151 -17.20 8.08 12.16
N LYS A 152 -18.10 8.94 12.65
CA LYS A 152 -18.75 8.78 13.96
C LYS A 152 -20.24 9.03 13.85
N ILE A 153 -21.04 8.03 14.21
CA ILE A 153 -22.49 8.12 14.22
C ILE A 153 -23.09 7.63 15.53
N LYS A 154 -24.34 8.03 15.74
CA LYS A 154 -25.19 7.43 16.77
C LYS A 154 -26.39 6.80 16.06
N LEU A 155 -26.40 5.47 15.93
CA LEU A 155 -27.44 4.72 15.27
C LEU A 155 -28.12 3.77 16.27
N HIS A 156 -29.46 3.75 16.31
CA HIS A 156 -30.25 2.93 17.24
C HIS A 156 -29.78 3.02 18.71
N GLY A 157 -29.36 4.24 19.13
CA GLY A 157 -28.89 4.51 20.49
C GLY A 157 -27.43 4.12 20.80
N LYS A 158 -26.71 3.51 19.84
CA LYS A 158 -25.30 3.12 19.98
C LYS A 158 -24.39 4.13 19.27
N ASN A 159 -23.30 4.52 19.92
CA ASN A 159 -22.24 5.26 19.28
C ASN A 159 -21.33 4.27 18.52
N MET A 160 -21.03 4.58 17.26
CA MET A 160 -20.20 3.74 16.39
C MET A 160 -19.14 4.59 15.71
N SER A 161 -17.93 4.04 15.56
CA SER A 161 -16.93 4.53 14.62
C SER A 161 -17.07 3.74 13.32
N LEU A 162 -16.88 4.42 12.18
CA LEU A 162 -17.11 3.85 10.86
C LEU A 162 -15.93 4.07 9.94
N ASP A 163 -15.83 3.17 8.97
CA ASP A 163 -14.99 3.31 7.79
C ASP A 163 -15.77 3.00 6.49
N LEU A 164 -15.07 3.00 5.36
CA LEU A 164 -15.64 2.71 4.04
C LEU A 164 -16.31 1.32 3.98
N VAL A 165 -15.72 0.31 4.63
CA VAL A 165 -16.25 -1.07 4.60
C VAL A 165 -17.58 -1.18 5.30
N ASP A 166 -17.79 -0.41 6.37
CA ASP A 166 -19.06 -0.41 7.08
C ASP A 166 -20.21 0.08 6.18
N ALA A 167 -19.97 1.12 5.37
CA ALA A 167 -20.95 1.59 4.39
C ALA A 167 -21.24 0.53 3.31
N MET A 168 -20.22 -0.19 2.84
CA MET A 168 -20.39 -1.25 1.84
C MET A 168 -21.15 -2.46 2.40
N VAL A 169 -20.90 -2.84 3.65
CA VAL A 169 -21.61 -3.94 4.33
C VAL A 169 -23.06 -3.54 4.60
N ALA A 170 -23.31 -2.32 5.07
CA ALA A 170 -24.66 -1.80 5.32
C ALA A 170 -25.53 -1.79 4.05
N ALA A 171 -24.92 -1.50 2.89
CA ALA A 171 -25.64 -1.45 1.61
C ALA A 171 -26.25 -2.81 1.17
N VAL A 172 -25.77 -3.93 1.72
CA VAL A 172 -26.26 -5.28 1.39
C VAL A 172 -26.86 -6.01 2.60
N ASP A 173 -26.93 -5.35 3.74
CA ASP A 173 -27.59 -5.88 4.92
C ASP A 173 -29.11 -5.84 4.73
N PHE A 174 -29.73 -7.00 4.69
CA PHE A 174 -31.19 -7.14 4.52
C PHE A 174 -32.02 -6.42 5.62
N TYR A 175 -31.43 -6.22 6.80
CA TYR A 175 -32.10 -5.60 7.94
C TYR A 175 -31.86 -4.08 8.02
N ALA A 176 -30.92 -3.53 7.24
CA ALA A 176 -30.69 -2.09 7.20
C ALA A 176 -31.77 -1.40 6.34
N SER A 177 -32.34 -0.30 6.85
CA SER A 177 -33.23 0.55 6.06
C SER A 177 -32.42 1.45 5.11
N ASP A 178 -33.06 1.99 4.07
CA ASP A 178 -32.43 2.99 3.18
C ASP A 178 -31.94 4.23 3.96
N GLU A 179 -32.61 4.59 5.06
CA GLU A 179 -32.19 5.69 5.95
C GLU A 179 -30.93 5.33 6.73
N ASP A 180 -30.81 4.08 7.20
CA ASP A 180 -29.59 3.58 7.85
C ASP A 180 -28.43 3.60 6.85
N VAL A 181 -28.60 3.05 5.65
CA VAL A 181 -27.57 3.04 4.60
C VAL A 181 -27.12 4.46 4.26
N MET A 182 -28.05 5.39 4.09
CA MET A 182 -27.73 6.81 3.85
C MET A 182 -26.92 7.42 5.01
N THR A 183 -27.22 7.04 6.25
CA THR A 183 -26.49 7.52 7.44
C THR A 183 -25.05 7.02 7.43
N TYR A 184 -24.82 5.74 7.07
CA TYR A 184 -23.47 5.20 6.88
C TYR A 184 -22.72 5.92 5.76
N GLU A 185 -23.34 6.07 4.59
CA GLU A 185 -22.75 6.74 3.41
C GLU A 185 -22.29 8.17 3.72
N GLN A 186 -23.13 8.96 4.40
CA GLN A 186 -22.82 10.35 4.74
C GLN A 186 -21.75 10.50 5.81
N SER A 187 -21.44 9.45 6.56
CA SER A 187 -20.61 9.55 7.77
C SER A 187 -19.32 8.75 7.70
N ALA A 188 -19.20 7.73 6.85
CA ALA A 188 -18.07 6.80 6.82
C ALA A 188 -16.75 7.48 6.44
N CYS A 189 -16.78 8.50 5.57
CA CYS A 189 -15.60 9.21 5.09
C CYS A 189 -15.73 10.73 5.31
N PRO A 190 -15.57 11.21 6.54
CA PRO A 190 -15.96 12.59 6.90
C PRO A 190 -14.97 13.66 6.45
N THR A 191 -13.71 13.33 6.20
CA THR A 191 -12.67 14.32 5.92
C THR A 191 -11.84 14.00 4.68
N CYS A 192 -11.01 14.96 4.25
CA CYS A 192 -9.91 14.64 3.34
C CYS A 192 -8.91 13.71 4.03
N GLY A 193 -8.14 12.99 3.25
CA GLY A 193 -7.16 12.03 3.72
C GLY A 193 -7.34 10.66 3.05
N SER A 194 -6.36 9.79 3.23
CA SER A 194 -6.48 8.36 2.92
C SER A 194 -7.47 7.69 3.88
N CYS A 195 -7.70 6.40 3.74
CA CYS A 195 -8.64 5.68 4.61
C CYS A 195 -8.39 5.91 6.11
N SER A 196 -9.44 5.81 6.94
CA SER A 196 -9.31 5.93 8.41
C SER A 196 -8.75 4.67 9.09
N GLY A 197 -8.68 3.53 8.38
CA GLY A 197 -8.14 2.27 8.87
C GLY A 197 -6.81 1.87 8.22
N MET A 198 -6.26 0.69 8.58
CA MET A 198 -5.02 0.14 8.03
C MET A 198 -5.27 -0.59 6.71
N PHE A 199 -5.71 0.18 5.71
CA PHE A 199 -5.81 -0.25 4.33
C PHE A 199 -4.49 -0.03 3.59
N THR A 200 -4.44 -0.30 2.29
CA THR A 200 -3.19 -0.25 1.50
C THR A 200 -2.53 1.13 1.53
N ALA A 201 -3.31 2.21 1.43
CA ALA A 201 -2.82 3.59 1.46
C ALA A 201 -2.01 3.88 2.72
N ASN A 202 -2.61 3.66 3.89
CA ASN A 202 -1.96 3.90 5.17
C ASN A 202 -0.82 2.91 5.44
N SER A 203 -0.98 1.63 5.04
CA SER A 203 0.11 0.67 5.10
C SER A 203 1.34 1.18 4.33
N MET A 204 1.19 1.62 3.08
CA MET A 204 2.31 2.15 2.30
C MET A 204 2.90 3.43 2.86
N ASN A 205 2.08 4.33 3.43
CA ASN A 205 2.56 5.55 4.09
C ASN A 205 3.37 5.23 5.37
N CYS A 206 2.99 4.21 6.13
CA CYS A 206 3.77 3.67 7.25
C CYS A 206 5.06 3.00 6.76
N LEU A 207 5.00 2.27 5.64
CA LEU A 207 6.17 1.58 5.08
C LEU A 207 7.23 2.55 4.54
N THR A 208 6.86 3.71 3.98
CA THR A 208 7.85 4.75 3.61
C THR A 208 8.57 5.33 4.84
N GLU A 209 7.91 5.34 6.00
CA GLU A 209 8.49 5.78 7.27
C GLU A 209 9.56 4.78 7.77
N VAL A 210 9.24 3.49 7.82
CA VAL A 210 10.21 2.47 8.27
C VAL A 210 11.31 2.20 7.25
N LEU A 211 11.03 2.35 5.94
CA LEU A 211 12.07 2.32 4.91
C LEU A 211 13.07 3.48 5.05
N GLY A 212 12.79 4.45 5.92
CA GLY A 212 13.69 5.57 6.17
C GLY A 212 13.57 6.72 5.16
N LEU A 213 12.53 6.77 4.33
CA LEU A 213 12.34 7.75 3.27
C LEU A 213 11.34 8.87 3.63
N SER A 214 10.71 8.83 4.80
CA SER A 214 9.80 9.87 5.30
C SER A 214 10.02 10.15 6.79
N LEU A 215 9.42 11.21 7.29
CA LEU A 215 9.55 11.65 8.68
C LEU A 215 8.66 10.82 9.62
N PRO A 216 9.02 10.68 10.90
CA PRO A 216 8.16 10.07 11.92
C PRO A 216 6.80 10.76 12.02
N GLY A 217 5.74 9.94 12.07
CA GLY A 217 4.35 10.40 12.06
C GLY A 217 3.76 10.55 10.64
N ASN A 218 4.56 10.35 9.58
CA ASN A 218 4.08 10.44 8.21
C ASN A 218 2.89 9.51 7.94
N GLY A 219 2.94 8.28 8.42
CA GLY A 219 1.90 7.28 8.18
C GLY A 219 0.66 7.41 9.06
N SER A 220 0.74 8.08 10.22
CA SER A 220 -0.32 8.01 11.23
C SER A 220 -0.98 9.35 11.59
N LEU A 221 -0.31 10.50 11.43
CA LEU A 221 -0.85 11.81 11.76
C LEU A 221 -1.97 12.20 10.78
N LEU A 222 -3.12 12.63 11.29
CA LEU A 222 -4.31 12.96 10.49
C LEU A 222 -4.08 14.07 9.47
N ALA A 223 -4.71 13.98 8.30
CA ALA A 223 -4.65 14.97 7.23
C ALA A 223 -5.17 16.35 7.66
N THR A 224 -6.20 16.36 8.50
CA THR A 224 -6.86 17.57 9.00
C THR A 224 -6.10 18.26 10.13
N HIS A 225 -5.19 17.58 10.83
CA HIS A 225 -4.53 18.13 12.01
C HIS A 225 -3.40 19.11 11.66
N GLY A 226 -3.33 20.24 12.37
CA GLY A 226 -2.38 21.33 12.14
C GLY A 226 -0.91 20.91 12.24
N ASP A 227 -0.57 19.99 13.14
CA ASP A 227 0.81 19.50 13.32
C ASP A 227 1.36 18.80 12.05
N ARG A 228 0.49 18.28 11.16
CA ARG A 228 0.93 17.68 9.90
C ARG A 228 1.62 18.68 8.97
N LYS A 229 1.28 19.95 9.08
CA LYS A 229 1.94 21.02 8.31
C LYS A 229 3.45 21.01 8.50
N ASP A 230 3.92 20.70 9.72
CA ASP A 230 5.34 20.68 10.04
C ASP A 230 6.09 19.59 9.26
N LEU A 231 5.45 18.45 8.95
CA LEU A 231 6.06 17.41 8.12
C LEU A 231 6.37 17.92 6.71
N PHE A 232 5.50 18.73 6.13
CA PHE A 232 5.71 19.36 4.82
C PHE A 232 6.83 20.40 4.85
N LEU A 233 6.83 21.25 5.86
CA LEU A 233 7.86 22.28 6.04
C LEU A 233 9.24 21.66 6.26
N GLU A 234 9.31 20.65 7.11
CA GLU A 234 10.54 19.95 7.45
C GLU A 234 11.09 19.15 6.24
N SER A 235 10.22 18.47 5.48
CA SER A 235 10.61 17.77 4.25
C SER A 235 11.24 18.73 3.22
N GLY A 236 10.70 19.96 3.09
CA GLY A 236 11.26 20.98 2.21
C GLY A 236 12.66 21.44 2.62
N ARG A 237 12.96 21.49 3.92
CA ARG A 237 14.30 21.84 4.42
C ARG A 237 15.29 20.67 4.27
N ILE A 238 14.87 19.47 4.67
CA ILE A 238 15.70 18.26 4.64
C ILE A 238 16.15 17.91 3.22
N ILE A 239 15.27 18.00 2.23
CA ILE A 239 15.63 17.61 0.86
C ILE A 239 16.78 18.44 0.30
N VAL A 240 16.88 19.72 0.67
CA VAL A 240 17.99 20.59 0.24
C VAL A 240 19.29 20.18 0.94
N ASP A 241 19.22 19.80 2.22
CA ASP A 241 20.37 19.25 2.96
C ASP A 241 20.84 17.93 2.35
N LEU A 242 19.93 17.00 2.07
CA LEU A 242 20.26 15.72 1.44
C LEU A 242 20.93 15.93 0.06
N ALA A 243 20.43 16.88 -0.75
CA ALA A 243 21.05 17.22 -2.02
C ALA A 243 22.49 17.72 -1.83
N LYS A 244 22.72 18.67 -0.90
CA LYS A 244 24.07 19.18 -0.59
C LYS A 244 24.99 18.08 -0.05
N ARG A 245 24.53 17.24 0.84
CA ARG A 245 25.30 16.10 1.36
C ARG A 245 25.77 15.19 0.22
N TYR A 246 24.89 14.84 -0.71
CA TYR A 246 25.28 14.00 -1.85
C TYR A 246 26.23 14.71 -2.80
N TYR A 247 25.88 15.90 -3.30
CA TYR A 247 26.62 16.57 -4.37
C TYR A 247 27.87 17.32 -3.88
N GLU A 248 27.86 17.86 -2.66
CA GLU A 248 28.96 18.68 -2.14
C GLU A 248 29.86 17.93 -1.14
N GLN A 249 29.35 16.84 -0.51
CA GLN A 249 30.06 16.10 0.52
C GLN A 249 30.31 14.64 0.14
N ASP A 250 29.85 14.19 -1.05
CA ASP A 250 29.98 12.82 -1.56
C ASP A 250 29.32 11.76 -0.64
N ASP A 251 28.25 12.14 0.07
CA ASP A 251 27.56 11.25 0.99
C ASP A 251 26.51 10.40 0.25
N HIS A 252 26.91 9.19 -0.13
CA HIS A 252 26.04 8.24 -0.82
C HIS A 252 24.97 7.59 0.08
N LYS A 253 25.05 7.75 1.41
CA LYS A 253 24.08 7.18 2.36
C LYS A 253 22.70 7.80 2.25
N VAL A 254 22.60 9.01 1.69
CA VAL A 254 21.36 9.74 1.49
C VAL A 254 20.58 9.33 0.24
N LEU A 255 21.13 8.43 -0.56
CA LEU A 255 20.48 7.96 -1.79
C LEU A 255 19.41 6.90 -1.48
N PRO A 256 18.27 6.89 -2.20
CA PRO A 256 17.18 5.96 -1.98
C PRO A 256 17.59 4.48 -1.94
N ARG A 257 18.50 4.04 -2.85
CA ARG A 257 18.97 2.64 -2.86
C ARG A 257 19.92 2.30 -1.69
N SER A 258 20.58 3.29 -1.10
CA SER A 258 21.39 3.09 0.11
C SER A 258 20.50 3.02 1.36
N ILE A 259 19.41 3.77 1.38
CA ILE A 259 18.42 3.79 2.46
C ILE A 259 17.55 2.53 2.38
N ALA A 260 16.91 2.27 1.24
CA ALA A 260 16.08 1.09 1.00
C ALA A 260 16.95 -0.15 0.68
N SER A 261 17.81 -0.53 1.63
CA SER A 261 18.63 -1.73 1.60
C SER A 261 17.82 -2.99 1.88
N PHE A 262 18.41 -4.17 1.74
CA PHE A 262 17.76 -5.44 2.13
C PHE A 262 17.27 -5.40 3.59
N ASP A 263 18.10 -4.89 4.52
CA ASP A 263 17.72 -4.72 5.93
C ASP A 263 16.51 -3.79 6.11
N ALA A 264 16.40 -2.73 5.30
CA ALA A 264 15.26 -1.83 5.34
C ALA A 264 13.98 -2.49 4.80
N PHE A 265 14.07 -3.35 3.77
CA PHE A 265 12.94 -4.15 3.29
C PHE A 265 12.50 -5.19 4.33
N GLU A 266 13.41 -5.85 5.05
CA GLU A 266 13.08 -6.72 6.17
C GLU A 266 12.37 -5.95 7.30
N ASN A 267 12.86 -4.77 7.66
CA ASN A 267 12.21 -3.90 8.64
C ASN A 267 10.80 -3.48 8.20
N ALA A 268 10.64 -3.13 6.91
CA ALA A 268 9.35 -2.74 6.35
C ALA A 268 8.35 -3.89 6.40
N MET A 269 8.75 -5.09 5.99
CA MET A 269 7.88 -6.26 6.05
C MET A 269 7.60 -6.69 7.50
N SER A 270 8.58 -6.55 8.42
CA SER A 270 8.35 -6.80 9.86
C SER A 270 7.30 -5.84 10.44
N LEU A 271 7.36 -4.56 10.09
CA LEU A 271 6.33 -3.59 10.47
C LEU A 271 4.97 -3.98 9.89
N ASP A 272 4.90 -4.32 8.60
CA ASP A 272 3.65 -4.66 7.92
C ASP A 272 2.95 -5.87 8.57
N ILE A 273 3.73 -6.90 8.88
CA ILE A 273 3.26 -8.10 9.58
C ILE A 273 2.79 -7.74 11.00
N ALA A 274 3.56 -6.93 11.75
CA ALA A 274 3.24 -6.55 13.12
C ALA A 274 2.00 -5.67 13.23
N MET A 275 1.75 -4.82 12.24
CA MET A 275 0.57 -3.93 12.22
C MET A 275 -0.66 -4.52 11.52
N GLY A 276 -0.57 -5.76 11.00
CA GLY A 276 -1.66 -6.39 10.24
C GLY A 276 -2.02 -5.60 8.98
N GLY A 277 -1.02 -5.17 8.24
CA GLY A 277 -1.17 -4.35 7.05
C GLY A 277 -1.91 -5.04 5.90
N SER A 278 -1.99 -4.37 4.78
CA SER A 278 -2.67 -4.87 3.58
C SER A 278 -1.84 -5.94 2.86
N THR A 279 -2.48 -6.98 2.33
CA THR A 279 -1.79 -7.96 1.45
C THR A 279 -1.22 -7.32 0.18
N ASN A 280 -1.73 -6.16 -0.24
CA ASN A 280 -1.20 -5.40 -1.38
C ASN A 280 0.22 -4.89 -1.16
N THR A 281 0.63 -4.66 0.09
CA THR A 281 2.00 -4.26 0.43
C THR A 281 3.04 -5.28 -0.02
N VAL A 282 2.70 -6.58 -0.03
CA VAL A 282 3.54 -7.64 -0.58
C VAL A 282 3.91 -7.34 -2.04
N LEU A 283 2.89 -7.03 -2.90
CA LEU A 283 3.14 -6.64 -4.29
C LEU A 283 4.02 -5.38 -4.39
N HIS A 284 3.76 -4.40 -3.53
CA HIS A 284 4.42 -3.10 -3.63
C HIS A 284 5.86 -3.13 -3.11
N LEU A 285 6.13 -3.89 -2.04
CA LEU A 285 7.51 -4.08 -1.56
C LEU A 285 8.35 -4.91 -2.53
N LEU A 286 7.79 -5.98 -3.12
CA LEU A 286 8.46 -6.76 -4.16
C LEU A 286 8.76 -5.89 -5.39
N ALA A 287 7.82 -5.03 -5.80
CA ALA A 287 8.04 -4.10 -6.90
C ALA A 287 9.13 -3.06 -6.59
N ALA A 288 9.12 -2.50 -5.37
CA ALA A 288 10.14 -1.56 -4.92
C ALA A 288 11.52 -2.23 -4.83
N ALA A 289 11.60 -3.45 -4.30
CA ALA A 289 12.83 -4.23 -4.24
C ALA A 289 13.40 -4.51 -5.64
N HIS A 290 12.53 -4.87 -6.61
CA HIS A 290 12.92 -5.03 -8.01
C HIS A 290 13.58 -3.76 -8.56
N GLU A 291 12.97 -2.58 -8.35
CA GLU A 291 13.50 -1.31 -8.83
C GLU A 291 14.79 -0.87 -8.09
N ALA A 292 14.92 -1.25 -6.84
CA ALA A 292 16.14 -1.01 -6.05
C ALA A 292 17.30 -1.95 -6.45
N GLY A 293 17.02 -3.05 -7.14
CA GLY A 293 17.96 -4.13 -7.40
C GLY A 293 18.29 -4.95 -6.16
N VAL A 294 17.35 -5.04 -5.20
CA VAL A 294 17.46 -5.81 -3.96
C VAL A 294 16.80 -7.18 -4.14
N ASP A 295 17.49 -8.24 -3.80
CA ASP A 295 17.00 -9.63 -3.87
C ASP A 295 16.13 -9.95 -2.64
N PHE A 296 14.94 -9.34 -2.59
CA PHE A 296 13.91 -9.55 -1.57
C PHE A 296 12.73 -10.30 -2.20
N SER A 297 12.29 -11.39 -1.58
CA SER A 297 11.41 -12.37 -2.19
C SER A 297 10.25 -12.81 -1.30
N MET A 298 9.31 -13.57 -1.86
CA MET A 298 8.22 -14.23 -1.13
C MET A 298 8.73 -15.14 0.00
N ALA A 299 9.91 -15.77 -0.16
CA ALA A 299 10.52 -16.61 0.86
C ALA A 299 10.99 -15.80 2.07
N ASP A 300 11.47 -14.57 1.86
CA ASP A 300 11.84 -13.67 2.95
C ASP A 300 10.61 -13.21 3.72
N ILE A 301 9.53 -12.91 3.01
CA ILE A 301 8.23 -12.56 3.61
C ILE A 301 7.70 -13.71 4.47
N ASP A 302 7.73 -14.94 3.96
CA ASP A 302 7.30 -16.12 4.72
C ASP A 302 8.15 -16.32 5.98
N ARG A 303 9.48 -16.24 5.84
CA ARG A 303 10.41 -16.34 6.96
C ARG A 303 10.15 -15.31 8.06
N LEU A 304 9.83 -14.06 7.69
CA LEU A 304 9.50 -12.99 8.62
C LEU A 304 8.14 -13.23 9.27
N SER A 305 7.13 -13.67 8.51
CA SER A 305 5.78 -13.92 9.01
C SER A 305 5.70 -15.01 10.10
N LEU A 306 6.68 -15.94 10.12
CA LEU A 306 6.82 -16.97 11.16
C LEU A 306 7.48 -16.46 12.45
N LYS A 307 8.07 -15.27 12.45
CA LYS A 307 8.87 -14.74 13.57
C LYS A 307 8.28 -13.48 14.19
N VAL A 308 7.61 -12.68 13.38
CA VAL A 308 7.11 -11.37 13.79
C VAL A 308 5.70 -11.51 14.34
N PRO A 309 5.47 -11.14 15.61
CA PRO A 309 4.14 -11.21 16.22
C PRO A 309 3.24 -10.09 15.68
N HIS A 310 1.92 -10.30 15.73
CA HIS A 310 0.91 -9.30 15.42
C HIS A 310 0.70 -8.38 16.62
N LEU A 311 1.28 -7.18 16.58
CA LEU A 311 1.35 -6.26 17.73
C LEU A 311 0.29 -5.17 17.71
N CYS A 312 -0.24 -4.80 16.55
CA CYS A 312 -1.16 -3.69 16.42
C CYS A 312 -2.39 -4.09 15.59
N LYS A 313 -3.57 -3.75 16.08
CA LYS A 313 -4.84 -4.09 15.43
C LYS A 313 -5.70 -2.84 15.31
N VAL A 314 -5.94 -2.41 14.07
CA VAL A 314 -6.82 -1.28 13.74
C VAL A 314 -7.82 -1.69 12.66
N SER A 315 -8.86 -0.89 12.47
CA SER A 315 -9.86 -1.12 11.40
C SER A 315 -9.17 -1.45 10.06
N PRO A 316 -9.68 -2.39 9.27
CA PRO A 316 -10.91 -3.18 9.47
C PRO A 316 -10.73 -4.47 10.29
N ALA A 317 -9.53 -4.72 10.84
CA ALA A 317 -9.27 -5.92 11.64
C ALA A 317 -9.91 -5.86 13.04
N THR A 318 -10.31 -4.68 13.49
CA THR A 318 -11.13 -4.43 14.70
C THR A 318 -11.95 -3.16 14.50
N PRO A 319 -13.16 -3.04 15.06
CA PRO A 319 -13.94 -1.80 15.07
C PRO A 319 -13.50 -0.82 16.17
N GLU A 320 -12.61 -1.22 17.09
CA GLU A 320 -12.25 -0.47 18.30
C GLU A 320 -11.27 0.66 18.02
N TYR A 321 -10.31 0.45 17.10
CA TYR A 321 -9.21 1.36 16.83
C TYR A 321 -9.13 1.74 15.35
N HIS A 322 -8.76 3.01 15.10
CA HIS A 322 -8.52 3.57 13.78
C HIS A 322 -7.12 4.21 13.73
N MET A 323 -6.76 4.86 12.63
CA MET A 323 -5.44 5.48 12.47
C MET A 323 -5.19 6.59 13.51
N GLU A 324 -6.23 7.28 13.97
CA GLU A 324 -6.15 8.29 15.03
C GLU A 324 -5.72 7.68 16.38
N ASP A 325 -6.13 6.44 16.67
CA ASP A 325 -5.75 5.71 17.89
C ASP A 325 -4.32 5.16 17.78
N LEU A 326 -3.96 4.65 16.60
CA LEU A 326 -2.57 4.25 16.31
C LEU A 326 -1.63 5.43 16.51
N HIS A 327 -1.98 6.61 16.01
CA HIS A 327 -1.17 7.82 16.21
C HIS A 327 -1.01 8.14 17.69
N ARG A 328 -2.10 8.15 18.45
CA ARG A 328 -2.11 8.37 19.90
C ARG A 328 -1.23 7.37 20.67
N ALA A 329 -1.11 6.14 20.16
CA ALA A 329 -0.28 5.08 20.74
C ALA A 329 1.21 5.20 20.36
N GLY A 330 1.60 6.22 19.57
CA GLY A 330 2.98 6.51 19.15
C GLY A 330 3.29 6.12 17.71
N GLY A 331 2.28 5.72 16.94
CA GLY A 331 2.40 5.45 15.51
C GLY A 331 3.41 4.37 15.16
N VAL A 332 4.05 4.53 14.01
CA VAL A 332 5.04 3.59 13.46
C VAL A 332 6.23 3.42 14.42
N MET A 333 6.74 4.51 15.00
CA MET A 333 7.94 4.46 15.85
C MET A 333 7.70 3.66 17.13
N ALA A 334 6.49 3.65 17.68
CA ALA A 334 6.16 2.82 18.84
C ALA A 334 6.09 1.32 18.48
N ILE A 335 5.53 0.95 17.32
CA ILE A 335 5.56 -0.45 16.86
C ILE A 335 7.00 -0.90 16.64
N LEU A 336 7.83 -0.06 16.00
CA LEU A 336 9.26 -0.34 15.79
C LEU A 336 10.01 -0.44 17.12
N GLY A 337 9.64 0.34 18.13
CA GLY A 337 10.16 0.24 19.49
C GLY A 337 9.91 -1.13 20.11
N GLU A 338 8.69 -1.66 20.00
CA GLU A 338 8.34 -2.99 20.51
C GLU A 338 9.06 -4.11 19.70
N LEU A 339 9.09 -4.00 18.38
CA LEU A 339 9.86 -4.94 17.53
C LEU A 339 11.36 -4.90 17.83
N ASN A 340 11.91 -3.74 18.14
CA ASN A 340 13.30 -3.57 18.52
C ASN A 340 13.62 -4.23 19.86
N GLN A 341 12.73 -4.12 20.86
CA GLN A 341 12.86 -4.84 22.13
C GLN A 341 12.84 -6.37 21.90
N ALA A 342 12.02 -6.85 20.97
CA ALA A 342 11.96 -8.24 20.57
C ALA A 342 13.14 -8.67 19.67
N ARG A 343 14.05 -7.76 19.30
CA ARG A 343 15.21 -8.01 18.40
C ARG A 343 14.82 -8.43 16.99
N LEU A 344 13.73 -7.87 16.48
CA LEU A 344 13.17 -8.16 15.17
C LEU A 344 13.41 -7.04 14.15
N ILE A 345 14.24 -6.05 14.48
CA ILE A 345 14.54 -4.88 13.64
C ILE A 345 16.04 -4.73 13.43
N ASN A 346 16.42 -4.39 12.21
CA ASN A 346 17.75 -3.99 11.79
C ASN A 346 17.96 -2.50 12.09
N GLN A 347 18.59 -2.18 13.22
CA GLN A 347 18.78 -0.80 13.70
C GLN A 347 19.70 0.04 12.80
N LYS A 348 20.55 -0.59 11.99
CA LYS A 348 21.60 0.09 11.20
C LYS A 348 21.14 0.64 9.86
N ALA A 349 19.89 0.39 9.46
CA ALA A 349 19.31 0.94 8.24
C ALA A 349 19.36 2.48 8.29
N TYR A 350 19.72 3.12 7.16
CA TYR A 350 19.80 4.58 7.05
C TYR A 350 18.42 5.22 6.94
N THR A 351 18.31 6.49 7.34
CA THR A 351 17.09 7.28 7.17
C THR A 351 17.40 8.69 6.67
N VAL A 352 16.41 9.36 6.10
CA VAL A 352 16.54 10.77 5.63
C VAL A 352 16.63 11.78 6.76
N HIS A 353 16.25 11.42 7.99
CA HIS A 353 16.12 12.35 9.12
C HIS A 353 17.04 12.02 10.32
N SER A 354 17.53 10.81 10.42
CA SER A 354 18.44 10.35 11.48
C SER A 354 19.61 9.58 10.84
N GLN A 355 20.68 9.31 11.59
CA GLN A 355 21.79 8.54 11.03
C GLN A 355 21.39 7.09 10.74
N THR A 356 20.64 6.50 11.68
CA THR A 356 20.12 5.14 11.57
C THR A 356 18.69 5.05 12.06
N LEU A 357 18.00 3.95 11.73
CA LEU A 357 16.67 3.64 12.26
C LEU A 357 16.69 3.44 13.78
N GLY A 358 17.78 2.90 14.33
CA GLY A 358 17.97 2.77 15.78
C GLY A 358 17.94 4.12 16.48
N ASP A 359 18.67 5.11 15.95
CA ASP A 359 18.66 6.49 16.48
C ASP A 359 17.28 7.12 16.38
N ALA A 360 16.57 6.86 15.27
CA ALA A 360 15.19 7.33 15.08
C ALA A 360 14.22 6.74 16.13
N ILE A 361 14.29 5.44 16.38
CA ILE A 361 13.47 4.77 17.41
C ILE A 361 13.75 5.35 18.79
N GLU A 362 15.02 5.52 19.16
CA GLU A 362 15.40 6.08 20.47
C GLU A 362 14.87 7.50 20.67
N GLN A 363 14.86 8.29 19.61
CA GLN A 363 14.38 9.67 19.65
C GLN A 363 12.85 9.78 19.64
N TRP A 364 12.16 8.97 18.83
CA TRP A 364 10.75 9.19 18.47
C TRP A 364 9.76 8.20 19.10
N ASP A 365 10.22 7.09 19.67
CA ASP A 365 9.32 6.20 20.42
C ASP A 365 8.86 6.86 21.70
N ILE A 366 7.55 7.09 21.85
CA ILE A 366 6.95 7.78 23.01
C ILE A 366 7.17 7.06 24.35
N ALA A 367 7.50 5.77 24.32
CA ALA A 367 7.86 5.00 25.51
C ALA A 367 9.31 5.26 25.98
N ARG A 368 10.15 5.86 25.14
CA ARG A 368 11.59 6.08 25.36
C ARG A 368 11.96 7.55 25.47
N THR A 369 11.42 8.36 24.55
CA THR A 369 11.75 9.79 24.48
C THR A 369 11.30 10.55 25.73
N GLN A 370 12.15 11.48 26.17
CA GLN A 370 11.83 12.45 27.22
C GLN A 370 11.46 13.82 26.62
N ASP A 371 11.43 13.95 25.30
CA ASP A 371 11.11 15.21 24.62
C ASP A 371 9.59 15.43 24.60
N GLU A 372 9.14 16.38 25.40
CA GLU A 372 7.72 16.76 25.50
C GLU A 372 7.16 17.26 24.16
N THR A 373 8.00 17.82 23.29
CA THR A 373 7.58 18.30 21.97
C THR A 373 7.20 17.10 21.08
N ILE A 374 7.99 16.03 21.11
CA ILE A 374 7.72 14.79 20.40
C ILE A 374 6.46 14.12 20.96
N GLN A 375 6.37 13.97 22.29
CA GLN A 375 5.18 13.40 22.93
C GLN A 375 3.91 14.21 22.60
N SER A 376 4.01 15.55 22.59
CA SER A 376 2.90 16.42 22.22
C SER A 376 2.40 16.18 20.80
N ARG A 377 3.28 15.89 19.83
CA ARG A 377 2.89 15.59 18.43
C ARG A 377 1.94 14.37 18.36
N TYR A 378 2.19 13.34 19.16
CA TYR A 378 1.34 12.15 19.23
C TYR A 378 0.03 12.34 20.02
N LEU A 379 -0.17 13.49 20.63
CA LEU A 379 -1.46 13.88 21.23
C LEU A 379 -2.44 14.49 20.20
N ALA A 380 -2.07 14.62 18.94
CA ALA A 380 -2.97 15.10 17.88
C ALA A 380 -4.25 14.25 17.83
N ALA A 381 -5.40 14.91 17.90
CA ALA A 381 -6.70 14.25 17.99
C ALA A 381 -7.62 14.67 16.82
N PRO A 382 -8.61 13.85 16.43
CA PRO A 382 -9.59 14.20 15.42
C PRO A 382 -10.41 15.41 15.83
N GLY A 383 -10.78 16.24 14.85
CA GLY A 383 -11.64 17.40 15.04
C GLY A 383 -13.12 17.04 15.17
N GLY A 384 -13.53 15.92 14.58
CA GLY A 384 -14.90 15.45 14.54
C GLY A 384 -15.82 16.31 13.66
N ILE A 385 -15.26 17.06 12.71
CA ILE A 385 -15.98 17.95 11.79
C ILE A 385 -15.67 17.54 10.35
N ALA A 386 -16.70 17.32 9.54
CA ALA A 386 -16.55 17.02 8.12
C ALA A 386 -15.85 18.18 7.38
N THR A 387 -14.72 17.91 6.71
CA THR A 387 -13.93 18.92 6.02
C THR A 387 -12.98 18.32 4.98
N GLN A 388 -12.76 19.05 3.87
CA GLN A 388 -11.71 18.75 2.89
C GLN A 388 -10.47 19.65 3.06
N VAL A 389 -10.40 20.45 4.12
CA VAL A 389 -9.33 21.42 4.33
C VAL A 389 -8.22 20.80 5.20
N ALA A 390 -7.02 20.69 4.62
CA ALA A 390 -5.83 20.26 5.36
C ALA A 390 -5.52 21.21 6.52
N PHE A 391 -4.99 20.64 7.62
CA PHE A 391 -4.47 21.40 8.76
C PHE A 391 -5.50 22.30 9.46
N SER A 392 -6.80 22.03 9.29
CA SER A 392 -7.90 22.86 9.82
C SER A 392 -8.27 22.53 11.26
N GLN A 393 -7.70 21.46 11.83
CA GLN A 393 -8.01 20.99 13.19
C GLN A 393 -6.79 21.11 14.11
N SER A 394 -7.04 21.28 15.42
CA SER A 394 -5.98 21.41 16.42
C SER A 394 -6.32 20.72 17.75
N ASN A 395 -7.28 19.80 17.74
CA ASN A 395 -7.71 19.07 18.92
C ASN A 395 -6.58 18.18 19.43
N ARG A 396 -6.56 17.94 20.75
CA ARG A 396 -5.54 17.09 21.37
C ARG A 396 -6.18 16.12 22.35
N TRP A 397 -5.66 14.89 22.35
CA TRP A 397 -5.93 13.94 23.42
C TRP A 397 -5.39 14.45 24.74
N ARG A 398 -6.01 14.04 25.85
CA ARG A 398 -5.51 14.37 27.19
C ARG A 398 -4.26 13.58 27.56
N ASN A 399 -4.20 12.33 27.12
CA ASN A 399 -3.11 11.40 27.42
C ASN A 399 -2.76 10.56 26.18
N LEU A 400 -1.50 10.16 26.09
CA LEU A 400 -1.04 9.13 25.15
C LEU A 400 -1.64 7.77 25.54
N ASP A 401 -1.72 6.84 24.59
CA ASP A 401 -1.98 5.43 24.85
C ASP A 401 -0.64 4.70 25.03
N LEU A 402 -0.27 4.43 26.27
CA LEU A 402 0.95 3.70 26.64
C LEU A 402 0.65 2.27 27.11
N ASP A 403 -0.61 1.80 27.03
CA ASP A 403 -0.99 0.46 27.45
C ASP A 403 -0.51 -0.57 26.41
N ARG A 404 0.58 -1.26 26.71
CA ARG A 404 1.17 -2.30 25.86
C ARG A 404 0.60 -3.70 26.13
N GLU A 405 -0.29 -3.86 27.09
CA GLU A 405 -0.99 -5.12 27.37
C GLU A 405 -2.32 -5.21 26.61
N LYS A 406 -3.10 -4.12 26.60
CA LYS A 406 -4.49 -4.10 26.09
C LYS A 406 -4.76 -2.99 25.08
N GLY A 407 -3.86 -2.03 24.92
CA GLY A 407 -4.02 -0.89 24.03
C GLY A 407 -3.96 -1.25 22.55
N CYS A 408 -3.97 -0.20 21.72
CA CYS A 408 -3.90 -0.30 20.26
C CYS A 408 -2.61 -1.00 19.80
N ILE A 409 -1.47 -0.63 20.40
CA ILE A 409 -0.17 -1.27 20.18
C ILE A 409 0.17 -2.10 21.40
N ARG A 410 0.48 -3.37 21.21
CA ARG A 410 0.84 -4.32 22.27
C ARG A 410 2.32 -4.70 22.21
N ASP A 411 2.88 -5.13 23.35
CA ASP A 411 4.21 -5.73 23.36
C ASP A 411 4.19 -7.19 22.85
N ALA A 412 5.36 -7.79 22.66
CA ALA A 412 5.48 -9.15 22.14
C ALA A 412 4.87 -10.22 23.07
N ALA A 413 4.81 -9.97 24.38
CA ALA A 413 4.21 -10.91 25.34
C ALA A 413 2.67 -10.92 25.28
N HIS A 414 2.07 -9.79 24.92
CA HIS A 414 0.63 -9.59 24.84
C HIS A 414 0.12 -9.47 23.40
N ALA A 415 0.92 -9.88 22.41
CA ALA A 415 0.58 -9.84 21.00
C ALA A 415 -0.79 -10.49 20.70
N TYR A 416 -1.49 -9.97 19.71
CA TYR A 416 -2.77 -10.54 19.25
C TYR A 416 -2.61 -11.97 18.71
N SER A 417 -1.46 -12.26 18.10
CA SER A 417 -1.00 -13.61 17.76
C SER A 417 0.53 -13.64 17.74
N GLN A 418 1.12 -14.79 18.04
CA GLN A 418 2.58 -14.97 17.96
C GLN A 418 3.04 -15.18 16.51
N ASP A 419 2.18 -15.72 15.64
CA ASP A 419 2.33 -15.70 14.19
C ASP A 419 1.84 -14.35 13.67
N GLY A 420 2.50 -13.81 12.65
CA GLY A 420 2.16 -12.48 12.11
C GLY A 420 0.76 -12.38 11.52
N GLY A 421 0.34 -11.16 11.23
CA GLY A 421 -0.97 -10.87 10.63
C GLY A 421 -1.10 -11.27 9.16
N LEU A 422 -0.06 -11.88 8.56
CA LEU A 422 0.02 -12.27 7.16
C LEU A 422 0.78 -13.59 7.01
N ALA A 423 0.41 -14.43 6.04
CA ALA A 423 1.09 -15.68 5.74
C ALA A 423 1.23 -15.92 4.24
N ILE A 424 2.30 -16.59 3.84
CA ILE A 424 2.49 -17.10 2.49
C ILE A 424 2.21 -18.60 2.50
N LEU A 425 1.37 -19.07 1.58
CA LEU A 425 1.10 -20.50 1.42
C LEU A 425 1.70 -20.99 0.10
N TYR A 426 2.21 -22.21 0.13
CA TYR A 426 2.79 -22.90 -1.01
C TYR A 426 2.11 -24.25 -1.26
N GLY A 427 2.20 -24.74 -2.48
CA GLY A 427 1.69 -26.06 -2.87
C GLY A 427 1.52 -26.18 -4.38
N ASN A 428 0.86 -27.26 -4.81
CA ASN A 428 0.66 -27.45 -6.25
C ASN A 428 -0.20 -26.35 -6.87
N LEU A 429 -1.17 -25.79 -6.11
CA LEU A 429 -2.05 -24.71 -6.57
C LEU A 429 -1.31 -23.37 -6.67
N ALA A 430 -0.30 -23.13 -5.83
CA ALA A 430 0.47 -21.89 -5.76
C ALA A 430 1.97 -22.19 -5.61
N LYS A 431 2.62 -22.60 -6.70
CA LYS A 431 4.04 -23.00 -6.70
C LYS A 431 4.98 -21.83 -6.36
N GLU A 432 4.63 -20.63 -6.80
CA GLU A 432 5.39 -19.40 -6.51
C GLU A 432 4.87 -18.69 -5.25
N GLY A 433 3.83 -19.24 -4.60
CA GLY A 433 3.21 -18.72 -3.40
C GLY A 433 1.88 -18.02 -3.64
N CYS A 434 1.13 -17.85 -2.58
CA CYS A 434 -0.07 -17.02 -2.47
C CYS A 434 -0.13 -16.38 -1.08
N VAL A 435 -0.95 -15.35 -0.92
CA VAL A 435 -0.96 -14.50 0.28
C VAL A 435 -2.30 -14.62 1.00
N VAL A 436 -2.28 -14.75 2.32
CA VAL A 436 -3.46 -14.67 3.18
C VAL A 436 -3.23 -13.68 4.33
N LYS A 437 -4.23 -12.81 4.58
CA LYS A 437 -4.25 -11.93 5.75
C LYS A 437 -4.78 -12.70 6.95
N THR A 438 -3.89 -13.32 7.73
CA THR A 438 -4.25 -14.16 8.89
C THR A 438 -4.88 -13.35 10.02
N ALA A 439 -4.57 -12.06 10.13
CA ALA A 439 -5.20 -11.14 11.09
C ALA A 439 -6.73 -11.08 11.00
N GLY A 440 -7.31 -11.41 9.83
CA GLY A 440 -8.74 -11.41 9.57
C GLY A 440 -9.39 -12.79 9.56
N VAL A 441 -8.63 -13.88 9.81
CA VAL A 441 -9.12 -15.27 9.77
C VAL A 441 -9.48 -15.77 11.16
N ASP A 442 -10.66 -16.34 11.30
CA ASP A 442 -11.06 -16.99 12.56
C ASP A 442 -10.19 -18.24 12.82
N PRO A 443 -9.71 -18.46 14.06
CA PRO A 443 -8.89 -19.62 14.40
C PRO A 443 -9.51 -20.99 14.05
N SER A 444 -10.83 -21.09 13.99
CA SER A 444 -11.55 -22.34 13.68
C SER A 444 -11.41 -22.78 12.21
N ILE A 445 -11.04 -21.86 11.29
CA ILE A 445 -10.92 -22.12 9.85
C ILE A 445 -9.50 -21.97 9.32
N LEU A 446 -8.48 -21.94 10.18
CA LEU A 446 -7.07 -21.95 9.76
C LEU A 446 -6.68 -23.23 9.00
N ILE A 447 -7.41 -24.32 9.22
CA ILE A 447 -7.35 -25.54 8.44
C ILE A 447 -8.73 -25.74 7.81
N PHE A 448 -8.79 -25.74 6.50
CA PHE A 448 -10.04 -25.80 5.77
C PHE A 448 -9.91 -26.68 4.53
N SER A 449 -10.96 -27.44 4.22
CA SER A 449 -11.03 -28.25 2.99
C SER A 449 -12.45 -28.25 2.47
N GLY A 450 -12.61 -28.12 1.16
CA GLY A 450 -13.94 -28.12 0.56
C GLY A 450 -13.93 -28.21 -0.96
N PRO A 451 -15.10 -28.41 -1.56
CA PRO A 451 -15.27 -28.42 -3.01
C PRO A 451 -15.17 -27.01 -3.60
N ALA A 452 -14.54 -26.89 -4.76
CA ALA A 452 -14.39 -25.66 -5.50
C ALA A 452 -15.70 -25.25 -6.19
N ARG A 453 -16.03 -23.97 -6.12
CA ARG A 453 -17.02 -23.24 -6.95
C ARG A 453 -16.25 -22.27 -7.83
N VAL A 454 -16.24 -22.48 -9.15
CA VAL A 454 -15.29 -21.84 -10.08
C VAL A 454 -15.94 -20.74 -10.89
N PHE A 455 -15.35 -19.53 -10.81
CA PHE A 455 -15.79 -18.33 -11.53
C PHE A 455 -14.63 -17.71 -12.31
N GLU A 456 -14.92 -17.14 -13.49
CA GLU A 456 -13.93 -16.50 -14.35
C GLU A 456 -13.99 -14.96 -14.31
N SER A 457 -14.82 -14.43 -13.41
CA SER A 457 -14.92 -12.99 -13.11
C SER A 457 -15.38 -12.76 -11.69
N GLN A 458 -15.06 -11.56 -11.16
CA GLN A 458 -15.59 -11.11 -9.87
C GLN A 458 -17.13 -10.98 -9.91
N GLU A 459 -17.64 -10.49 -11.02
CA GLU A 459 -19.08 -10.22 -11.22
C GLU A 459 -19.88 -11.52 -11.09
N ASP A 460 -19.49 -12.59 -11.77
CA ASP A 460 -20.16 -13.88 -11.67
C ASP A 460 -20.13 -14.47 -10.26
N ALA A 461 -18.98 -14.32 -9.56
CA ALA A 461 -18.86 -14.77 -8.18
C ALA A 461 -19.77 -13.97 -7.22
N VAL A 462 -19.86 -12.65 -7.41
CA VAL A 462 -20.75 -11.76 -6.64
C VAL A 462 -22.21 -12.15 -6.86
N ASP A 463 -22.63 -12.35 -8.10
CA ASP A 463 -23.98 -12.78 -8.43
C ASP A 463 -24.34 -14.12 -7.79
N ALA A 464 -23.39 -15.08 -7.77
CA ALA A 464 -23.59 -16.37 -7.12
C ALA A 464 -23.72 -16.25 -5.60
N ILE A 465 -22.95 -15.37 -4.96
CA ILE A 465 -23.05 -15.12 -3.51
C ILE A 465 -24.38 -14.46 -3.17
N LEU A 466 -24.79 -13.43 -3.91
CA LEU A 466 -26.01 -12.69 -3.65
C LEU A 466 -27.28 -13.53 -3.91
N SER A 467 -27.24 -14.43 -4.88
CA SER A 467 -28.35 -15.36 -5.21
C SER A 467 -28.41 -16.61 -4.33
N ASP A 468 -27.64 -16.66 -3.22
CA ASP A 468 -27.57 -17.79 -2.29
C ASP A 468 -27.14 -19.12 -2.95
N SER A 469 -26.37 -19.05 -4.05
CA SER A 469 -25.85 -20.23 -4.75
C SER A 469 -24.56 -20.79 -4.13
N ILE A 470 -23.95 -20.08 -3.18
CA ILE A 470 -22.78 -20.52 -2.43
C ILE A 470 -23.22 -21.06 -1.09
N HIS A 471 -22.68 -22.23 -0.71
CA HIS A 471 -23.08 -22.94 0.51
C HIS A 471 -21.90 -23.09 1.48
N SER A 472 -22.22 -23.30 2.75
CA SER A 472 -21.23 -23.56 3.81
C SER A 472 -20.35 -24.77 3.44
N GLY A 473 -19.05 -24.65 3.61
CA GLY A 473 -18.05 -25.67 3.29
C GLY A 473 -17.45 -25.53 1.88
N GLU A 474 -17.97 -24.67 1.04
CA GLU A 474 -17.46 -24.47 -0.32
C GLU A 474 -16.26 -23.51 -0.37
N ILE A 475 -15.43 -23.65 -1.41
CA ILE A 475 -14.29 -22.78 -1.72
C ILE A 475 -14.57 -22.05 -3.03
N VAL A 476 -14.78 -20.75 -2.95
CA VAL A 476 -15.02 -19.87 -4.11
C VAL A 476 -13.69 -19.58 -4.79
N ILE A 477 -13.55 -19.99 -6.07
CA ILE A 477 -12.39 -19.72 -6.92
C ILE A 477 -12.74 -18.63 -7.91
N ILE A 478 -12.00 -17.51 -7.88
CA ILE A 478 -12.10 -16.45 -8.89
C ILE A 478 -10.76 -16.41 -9.64
N ARG A 479 -10.76 -16.88 -10.88
CA ARG A 479 -9.56 -16.98 -11.69
C ARG A 479 -9.58 -16.06 -12.90
N TYR A 480 -8.41 -15.87 -13.54
CA TYR A 480 -8.18 -14.91 -14.63
C TYR A 480 -8.38 -13.45 -14.18
N GLU A 481 -8.15 -13.16 -12.91
CA GLU A 481 -8.12 -11.80 -12.36
C GLU A 481 -6.70 -11.36 -11.96
N GLY A 482 -5.68 -12.12 -12.37
CA GLY A 482 -4.27 -11.82 -12.13
C GLY A 482 -3.72 -10.65 -12.95
N PRO A 483 -2.40 -10.37 -12.83
CA PRO A 483 -1.74 -9.27 -13.56
C PRO A 483 -1.98 -9.29 -15.07
N LYS A 484 -1.87 -10.46 -15.69
CA LYS A 484 -2.11 -10.67 -17.15
C LYS A 484 -3.56 -10.97 -17.46
N GLY A 485 -4.15 -11.87 -16.70
CA GLY A 485 -5.49 -12.41 -16.97
C GLY A 485 -6.60 -11.43 -16.74
N GLY A 486 -6.46 -10.50 -15.79
CA GLY A 486 -7.43 -9.46 -15.48
C GLY A 486 -7.78 -8.56 -16.66
N PRO A 487 -6.84 -7.96 -17.40
CA PRO A 487 -5.52 -7.55 -16.91
C PRO A 487 -5.59 -6.43 -15.89
N GLY A 488 -4.50 -6.25 -15.13
CA GLY A 488 -4.41 -5.21 -14.11
C GLY A 488 -4.68 -5.69 -12.70
N MET A 489 -4.86 -7.01 -12.50
CA MET A 489 -4.98 -7.64 -11.19
C MET A 489 -6.01 -6.94 -10.30
N GLN A 490 -7.27 -7.02 -10.70
CA GLN A 490 -8.40 -6.37 -10.04
C GLN A 490 -8.38 -6.63 -8.52
N GLU A 491 -8.52 -5.55 -7.73
CA GLU A 491 -8.69 -5.65 -6.29
C GLU A 491 -10.16 -5.91 -5.96
N MET A 492 -10.41 -6.93 -5.16
CA MET A 492 -11.76 -7.37 -4.84
C MET A 492 -12.05 -7.17 -3.35
N LEU A 493 -13.16 -6.49 -3.05
CA LEU A 493 -13.69 -6.33 -1.70
C LEU A 493 -15.12 -6.86 -1.61
N TYR A 494 -15.91 -6.69 -2.66
CA TYR A 494 -17.32 -7.10 -2.67
C TYR A 494 -17.52 -8.60 -2.41
N PRO A 495 -16.81 -9.55 -3.03
CA PRO A 495 -17.01 -10.96 -2.75
C PRO A 495 -16.82 -11.31 -1.27
N THR A 496 -15.79 -10.74 -0.63
CA THR A 496 -15.49 -10.99 0.79
C THR A 496 -16.51 -10.34 1.72
N SER A 497 -16.92 -9.11 1.41
CA SER A 497 -17.94 -8.37 2.19
C SER A 497 -19.30 -9.07 2.11
N TYR A 498 -19.66 -9.57 0.92
CA TYR A 498 -20.96 -10.23 0.73
C TYR A 498 -21.00 -11.63 1.35
N LEU A 499 -19.92 -12.41 1.30
CA LEU A 499 -19.82 -13.65 2.07
C LEU A 499 -20.00 -13.39 3.57
N LYS A 500 -19.42 -12.30 4.09
CA LYS A 500 -19.59 -11.90 5.49
C LYS A 500 -21.04 -11.50 5.78
N ALA A 501 -21.67 -10.67 4.94
CA ALA A 501 -23.06 -10.24 5.10
C ALA A 501 -24.06 -11.42 5.04
N LYS A 502 -23.77 -12.44 4.21
CA LYS A 502 -24.55 -13.69 4.13
C LYS A 502 -24.27 -14.69 5.28
N GLY A 503 -23.40 -14.35 6.25
CA GLY A 503 -23.04 -15.24 7.35
C GLY A 503 -22.09 -16.37 6.96
N LEU A 504 -21.52 -16.34 5.75
CA LEU A 504 -20.63 -17.36 5.22
C LEU A 504 -19.13 -17.07 5.47
N GLY A 505 -18.79 -15.94 6.06
CA GLY A 505 -17.41 -15.50 6.26
C GLY A 505 -16.52 -16.42 7.13
N MET A 506 -17.15 -17.29 7.97
CA MET A 506 -16.47 -18.32 8.76
C MET A 506 -16.77 -19.75 8.25
N ALA A 507 -17.47 -19.88 7.13
CA ALA A 507 -17.95 -21.15 6.63
C ALA A 507 -17.50 -21.45 5.19
N CYS A 508 -16.90 -20.47 4.50
CA CYS A 508 -16.38 -20.59 3.15
C CYS A 508 -14.97 -20.03 3.08
N ALA A 509 -14.18 -20.50 2.10
CA ALA A 509 -12.93 -19.87 1.70
C ALA A 509 -13.06 -19.22 0.33
N LEU A 510 -12.20 -18.23 0.04
CA LEU A 510 -12.14 -17.53 -1.22
C LEU A 510 -10.70 -17.51 -1.73
N ILE A 511 -10.46 -17.95 -2.97
CA ILE A 511 -9.13 -18.05 -3.57
C ILE A 511 -9.13 -17.36 -4.93
N THR A 512 -8.08 -16.57 -5.23
CA THR A 512 -7.95 -15.87 -6.50
C THR A 512 -6.50 -15.69 -6.93
N ASP A 513 -6.27 -15.64 -8.24
CA ASP A 513 -5.02 -15.14 -8.84
C ASP A 513 -5.00 -13.60 -8.94
N GLY A 514 -6.13 -12.95 -8.67
CA GLY A 514 -6.23 -11.52 -8.41
C GLY A 514 -5.77 -11.15 -7.00
N ARG A 515 -6.28 -10.06 -6.45
CA ARG A 515 -5.96 -9.57 -5.10
C ARG A 515 -7.20 -9.14 -4.33
N PHE A 516 -7.09 -9.19 -3.01
CA PHE A 516 -8.12 -8.69 -2.13
C PHE A 516 -7.72 -7.36 -1.50
N SER A 517 -8.72 -6.53 -1.20
CA SER A 517 -8.53 -5.28 -0.47
C SER A 517 -7.96 -5.50 0.93
N GLY A 518 -7.24 -4.50 1.45
CA GLY A 518 -6.85 -4.46 2.86
C GLY A 518 -8.03 -4.55 3.84
N GLY A 519 -9.25 -4.19 3.39
CA GLY A 519 -10.51 -4.32 4.12
C GLY A 519 -11.09 -5.73 4.22
N THR A 520 -10.46 -6.72 3.58
CA THR A 520 -10.92 -8.10 3.55
C THR A 520 -10.85 -8.77 4.92
N SER A 521 -11.89 -9.54 5.26
CA SER A 521 -11.96 -10.44 6.41
C SER A 521 -12.40 -11.84 5.96
N GLY A 522 -12.21 -12.85 6.84
CA GLY A 522 -12.46 -14.25 6.51
C GLY A 522 -11.28 -14.92 5.78
N LEU A 523 -11.45 -16.19 5.41
CA LEU A 523 -10.40 -16.99 4.77
C LEU A 523 -10.31 -16.64 3.28
N SER A 524 -9.57 -15.56 2.98
CA SER A 524 -9.38 -15.03 1.64
C SER A 524 -7.91 -15.10 1.24
N ILE A 525 -7.62 -15.85 0.17
CA ILE A 525 -6.28 -16.15 -0.33
C ILE A 525 -6.14 -15.55 -1.72
N GLY A 526 -5.28 -14.54 -1.85
CA GLY A 526 -5.00 -13.86 -3.11
C GLY A 526 -3.60 -14.11 -3.64
N HIS A 527 -3.29 -13.48 -4.78
CA HIS A 527 -1.97 -13.51 -5.41
C HIS A 527 -1.51 -14.92 -5.80
N VAL A 528 -2.43 -15.85 -6.05
CA VAL A 528 -2.06 -17.22 -6.45
C VAL A 528 -1.15 -17.17 -7.68
N SER A 529 0.07 -17.67 -7.50
CA SER A 529 1.11 -17.62 -8.54
C SER A 529 1.70 -19.01 -8.79
N PRO A 530 1.85 -19.38 -10.08
CA PRO A 530 1.49 -18.65 -11.31
C PRO A 530 -0.03 -18.46 -11.46
N GLU A 531 -0.44 -17.33 -12.07
CA GLU A 531 -1.85 -17.05 -12.37
C GLU A 531 -2.43 -17.98 -13.47
N ALA A 532 -3.74 -18.07 -13.60
CA ALA A 532 -4.41 -18.88 -14.62
C ALA A 532 -3.95 -18.52 -16.05
N ALA A 533 -3.80 -17.24 -16.36
CA ALA A 533 -3.36 -16.76 -17.67
C ALA A 533 -1.89 -17.11 -18.01
N GLU A 534 -1.09 -17.48 -17.01
CA GLU A 534 0.28 -18.00 -17.19
C GLU A 534 0.37 -19.52 -17.11
N GLY A 535 -0.74 -20.22 -17.19
CA GLY A 535 -0.79 -21.68 -17.12
C GLY A 535 -0.67 -22.26 -15.71
N GLY A 536 -0.94 -21.43 -14.69
CA GLY A 536 -1.02 -21.87 -13.29
C GLY A 536 -2.11 -22.90 -13.06
N LEU A 537 -1.93 -23.76 -12.04
CA LEU A 537 -2.89 -24.84 -11.71
C LEU A 537 -4.29 -24.31 -11.35
N ILE A 538 -4.41 -23.07 -10.88
CA ILE A 538 -5.71 -22.44 -10.64
C ILE A 538 -6.58 -22.41 -11.92
N GLY A 539 -5.96 -22.31 -13.11
CA GLY A 539 -6.63 -22.39 -14.40
C GLY A 539 -7.18 -23.79 -14.75
N LEU A 540 -6.71 -24.85 -14.06
CA LEU A 540 -7.13 -26.24 -14.26
C LEU A 540 -8.18 -26.71 -13.26
N VAL A 541 -8.51 -25.92 -12.24
CA VAL A 541 -9.53 -26.27 -11.26
C VAL A 541 -10.90 -26.37 -11.95
N GLU A 542 -11.62 -27.45 -11.68
CA GLU A 542 -12.98 -27.67 -12.15
C GLU A 542 -13.97 -27.66 -10.99
N GLU A 543 -15.25 -27.47 -11.30
CA GLU A 543 -16.33 -27.45 -10.33
C GLU A 543 -16.35 -28.73 -9.49
N GLY A 544 -16.36 -28.59 -8.15
CA GLY A 544 -16.38 -29.72 -7.22
C GLY A 544 -15.02 -30.30 -6.87
N ASP A 545 -13.91 -29.87 -7.49
CA ASP A 545 -12.56 -30.29 -7.09
C ASP A 545 -12.27 -29.93 -5.62
N VAL A 546 -11.69 -30.86 -4.88
CA VAL A 546 -11.35 -30.61 -3.48
C VAL A 546 -10.06 -29.83 -3.34
N ILE A 547 -10.10 -28.74 -2.56
CA ILE A 547 -8.91 -27.97 -2.21
C ILE A 547 -8.69 -28.04 -0.70
N GLU A 548 -7.45 -28.23 -0.32
CA GLU A 548 -6.98 -28.29 1.06
C GLU A 548 -6.15 -27.07 1.40
N ILE A 549 -6.51 -26.36 2.47
CA ILE A 549 -5.83 -25.18 3.00
C ILE A 549 -5.35 -25.50 4.42
N ASN A 550 -4.08 -25.27 4.69
CA ASN A 550 -3.50 -25.43 6.02
C ASN A 550 -2.53 -24.27 6.29
N ILE A 551 -3.05 -23.21 6.91
CA ILE A 551 -2.29 -21.99 7.22
C ILE A 551 -1.14 -22.28 8.20
N PRO A 552 -1.33 -23.00 9.32
CA PRO A 552 -0.24 -23.36 10.22
C PRO A 552 0.95 -24.05 9.53
N HIS A 553 0.67 -24.90 8.52
CA HIS A 553 1.71 -25.60 7.77
C HIS A 553 2.07 -24.91 6.45
N ARG A 554 1.61 -23.67 6.23
CA ARG A 554 1.90 -22.87 5.02
C ARG A 554 1.61 -23.63 3.72
N ARG A 555 0.51 -24.39 3.68
CA ARG A 555 0.18 -25.27 2.55
C ARG A 555 -1.18 -24.94 1.94
N ILE A 556 -1.21 -24.96 0.59
CA ILE A 556 -2.44 -24.97 -0.21
C ILE A 556 -2.32 -26.07 -1.28
N HIS A 557 -3.33 -26.91 -1.42
CA HIS A 557 -3.24 -28.08 -2.29
C HIS A 557 -4.55 -28.36 -3.01
N LEU A 558 -4.47 -28.58 -4.31
CA LEU A 558 -5.54 -29.11 -5.16
C LEU A 558 -5.44 -30.64 -5.14
N ALA A 559 -6.42 -31.31 -4.52
CA ALA A 559 -6.46 -32.76 -4.31
C ALA A 559 -7.03 -33.49 -5.53
N VAL A 560 -6.38 -33.31 -6.69
CA VAL A 560 -6.71 -33.96 -7.97
C VAL A 560 -5.48 -34.72 -8.47
N ASP A 561 -5.72 -35.91 -9.02
CA ASP A 561 -4.65 -36.77 -9.53
C ASP A 561 -3.84 -36.07 -10.64
N GLU A 562 -2.51 -36.21 -10.60
CA GLU A 562 -1.60 -35.57 -11.56
C GLU A 562 -1.88 -35.97 -13.00
N GLN A 563 -2.37 -37.18 -13.26
CA GLN A 563 -2.71 -37.62 -14.62
C GLN A 563 -3.95 -36.86 -15.12
N ILE A 564 -4.93 -36.62 -14.25
CA ILE A 564 -6.12 -35.84 -14.59
C ILE A 564 -5.70 -34.38 -14.87
N LEU A 565 -4.85 -33.80 -14.03
CA LEU A 565 -4.33 -32.44 -14.26
C LEU A 565 -3.54 -32.32 -15.57
N ALA A 566 -2.75 -33.33 -15.92
CA ALA A 566 -2.03 -33.36 -17.19
C ALA A 566 -2.99 -33.44 -18.38
N GLN A 567 -4.07 -34.22 -18.28
CA GLN A 567 -5.11 -34.29 -19.32
C GLN A 567 -5.84 -32.95 -19.49
N ARG A 568 -6.24 -32.30 -18.37
CA ARG A 568 -6.87 -30.97 -18.42
C ARG A 568 -5.94 -29.94 -19.05
N ARG A 569 -4.64 -29.97 -18.71
CA ARG A 569 -3.62 -29.08 -19.31
C ARG A 569 -3.53 -29.28 -20.82
N MET A 570 -3.39 -30.52 -21.29
CA MET A 570 -3.35 -30.81 -22.72
C MET A 570 -4.62 -30.33 -23.45
N ALA A 571 -5.80 -30.50 -22.84
CA ALA A 571 -7.06 -30.03 -23.41
C ALA A 571 -7.13 -28.51 -23.55
N ILE A 572 -6.58 -27.76 -22.57
CA ILE A 572 -6.49 -26.30 -22.66
C ILE A 572 -5.48 -25.88 -23.73
N GLU A 573 -4.28 -26.49 -23.75
CA GLU A 573 -3.20 -26.14 -24.67
C GLU A 573 -3.60 -26.42 -26.13
N GLN A 574 -4.43 -27.42 -26.40
CA GLN A 574 -4.99 -27.71 -27.73
C GLN A 574 -5.86 -26.56 -28.29
N LYS A 575 -6.36 -25.64 -27.44
CA LYS A 575 -7.09 -24.44 -27.87
C LYS A 575 -6.19 -23.38 -28.53
N GLY A 576 -4.87 -23.59 -28.56
CA GLY A 576 -3.89 -22.68 -29.17
C GLY A 576 -3.94 -21.28 -28.61
N ILE A 577 -4.18 -20.30 -29.44
CA ILE A 577 -4.25 -18.87 -29.06
C ILE A 577 -5.32 -18.56 -28.00
N GLN A 578 -6.37 -19.40 -27.90
CA GLN A 578 -7.42 -19.27 -26.89
C GLN A 578 -7.12 -20.04 -25.61
N ALA A 579 -5.96 -20.70 -25.52
CA ALA A 579 -5.52 -21.35 -24.29
C ALA A 579 -5.32 -20.30 -23.17
N TRP A 580 -5.61 -20.72 -21.95
CA TRP A 580 -5.38 -19.89 -20.75
C TRP A 580 -6.09 -18.53 -20.76
N GLN A 581 -7.27 -18.49 -21.36
CA GLN A 581 -8.15 -17.31 -21.40
C GLN A 581 -9.52 -17.65 -20.83
N PRO A 582 -10.23 -16.68 -20.19
CA PRO A 582 -11.61 -16.88 -19.74
C PRO A 582 -12.53 -17.16 -20.92
N GLN A 583 -13.49 -18.07 -20.73
CA GLN A 583 -14.34 -18.55 -21.84
C GLN A 583 -15.59 -17.70 -22.05
N ASN A 584 -16.19 -17.23 -20.96
CA ASN A 584 -17.50 -16.58 -20.97
C ASN A 584 -17.48 -15.12 -20.53
N ARG A 585 -16.28 -14.53 -20.38
CA ARG A 585 -16.14 -13.16 -19.90
C ARG A 585 -16.13 -12.15 -21.05
N ASN A 586 -17.15 -11.28 -21.09
CA ASN A 586 -17.21 -10.18 -22.05
C ASN A 586 -16.74 -8.87 -21.38
N ARG A 587 -15.41 -8.65 -21.37
CA ARG A 587 -14.78 -7.48 -20.75
C ARG A 587 -13.95 -6.74 -21.82
N PRO A 588 -14.28 -5.47 -22.15
CA PRO A 588 -13.46 -4.69 -23.09
C PRO A 588 -12.12 -4.32 -22.44
N ILE A 589 -11.01 -4.68 -23.11
CA ILE A 589 -9.66 -4.40 -22.66
C ILE A 589 -9.06 -3.27 -23.49
N SER A 590 -8.75 -2.13 -22.85
CA SER A 590 -8.14 -0.97 -23.49
C SER A 590 -6.68 -1.24 -23.91
N SER A 591 -6.16 -0.45 -24.85
CA SER A 591 -4.75 -0.52 -25.27
C SER A 591 -3.77 -0.34 -24.10
N ALA A 592 -4.10 0.50 -23.12
CA ALA A 592 -3.27 0.71 -21.93
C ALA A 592 -3.17 -0.58 -21.09
N LEU A 593 -4.28 -1.26 -20.87
CA LEU A 593 -4.31 -2.52 -20.13
C LEU A 593 -3.63 -3.66 -20.91
N GLN A 594 -3.78 -3.70 -22.23
CA GLN A 594 -3.05 -4.67 -23.08
C GLN A 594 -1.53 -4.46 -22.99
N ALA A 595 -1.07 -3.21 -23.04
CA ALA A 595 0.35 -2.87 -22.89
C ALA A 595 0.91 -3.28 -21.52
N TYR A 596 0.14 -3.09 -20.46
CA TYR A 596 0.51 -3.57 -19.12
C TYR A 596 0.63 -5.09 -19.08
N ALA A 597 -0.41 -5.80 -19.52
CA ALA A 597 -0.45 -7.27 -19.51
C ALA A 597 0.70 -7.91 -20.28
N ALA A 598 1.10 -7.30 -21.41
CA ALA A 598 2.17 -7.81 -22.28
C ALA A 598 3.55 -7.82 -21.59
N LEU A 599 3.78 -6.96 -20.60
CA LEU A 599 5.08 -6.75 -19.97
C LEU A 599 5.10 -7.10 -18.48
N THR A 600 3.95 -7.34 -17.86
CA THR A 600 3.88 -7.58 -16.42
C THR A 600 4.44 -8.94 -16.02
N THR A 601 5.05 -9.01 -14.84
CA THR A 601 5.47 -10.25 -14.18
C THR A 601 4.35 -10.84 -13.32
N SER A 602 4.57 -12.04 -12.75
CA SER A 602 3.64 -12.65 -11.79
C SER A 602 3.51 -11.81 -10.50
N ALA A 603 2.44 -12.03 -9.74
CA ALA A 603 2.23 -11.40 -8.44
C ALA A 603 3.36 -11.73 -7.45
N ALA A 604 3.93 -12.93 -7.50
CA ALA A 604 5.08 -13.32 -6.67
C ALA A 604 6.37 -12.50 -6.96
N LYS A 605 6.38 -11.74 -8.06
CA LYS A 605 7.46 -10.81 -8.44
C LYS A 605 7.02 -9.35 -8.40
N GLY A 606 5.92 -9.05 -7.71
CA GLY A 606 5.40 -7.70 -7.53
C GLY A 606 4.55 -7.17 -8.69
N ALA A 607 4.20 -8.00 -9.68
CA ALA A 607 3.42 -7.62 -10.86
C ALA A 607 3.97 -6.33 -11.53
N VAL A 608 5.30 -6.25 -11.67
CA VAL A 608 6.01 -5.12 -12.31
C VAL A 608 6.10 -5.32 -13.82
N ARG A 609 6.23 -4.25 -14.57
CA ARG A 609 6.60 -4.32 -15.97
C ARG A 609 8.09 -4.66 -16.10
N ASP A 610 8.38 -5.75 -16.76
CA ASP A 610 9.75 -6.20 -17.05
C ASP A 610 9.97 -6.26 -18.56
N ILE A 611 10.71 -5.28 -19.08
CA ILE A 611 11.04 -5.19 -20.50
C ILE A 611 11.97 -6.31 -20.98
N THR A 612 12.63 -7.03 -20.08
CA THR A 612 13.49 -8.16 -20.46
C THR A 612 12.69 -9.31 -21.08
N GLN A 613 11.37 -9.37 -20.80
CA GLN A 613 10.45 -10.32 -21.41
C GLN A 613 10.35 -10.15 -22.95
N LEU A 614 10.65 -8.95 -23.49
CA LEU A 614 10.66 -8.70 -24.93
C LEU A 614 11.90 -9.31 -25.62
N LYS A 615 12.89 -9.77 -24.87
CA LYS A 615 14.13 -10.34 -25.39
C LYS A 615 14.10 -11.87 -25.46
N LYS A 616 12.99 -12.45 -25.10
CA LYS A 616 12.68 -13.88 -25.25
C LYS A 616 11.82 -14.08 -26.49
#